data_941377b13e786e730b1f54f0556ccfe2
#
_entry.id   941377b13e786e730b1f54f0556ccfe2
#
_cell.length_a   1.000
_cell.length_b   1.000
_cell.length_c   1.000
_cell.angle_alpha   90.00
_cell.angle_beta   90.00
_cell.angle_gamma   90.00
#
_symmetry.space_group_name_H-M   'P 1'
#
loop_
_entity.id
_entity.type
_entity.pdbx_description
1 polymer ?
#
loop_
_entity_poly.entity_id
_entity_poly.type
_entity_poly.pdbx_seq_one_letter_code
_entity_poly.pdbx_strand_id
1 'polypeptide(L)'
;MKRIDELYRWLLRPPTDGPAATLLLRLMAGGVFLSEGILKFVYANQGVGRFTKLGFPWPAATATFVGGLEIAGGLLLLAGLCTRLIAVPFVIEMIVAILTTKVALYLGTSPLPLPPAPPKVGFWAVMHETRSDWAQLLTVGFLLLAGPGRWSLDARLSASAKRGR
;
A
#
# COMPACT_ATOMS: atom_id res chain seq x y z
N MET A 1 20.23 4.53 21.23
CA MET A 1 18.94 4.83 21.86
C MET A 1 18.27 6.08 21.26
N LYS A 2 18.87 7.29 21.24
CA LYS A 2 18.24 8.53 20.72
C LYS A 2 17.63 8.41 19.30
N ARG A 3 18.32 7.78 18.35
CA ARG A 3 17.83 7.59 16.96
C ARG A 3 16.58 6.69 16.87
N ILE A 4 16.50 5.68 17.73
CA ILE A 4 15.34 4.75 17.76
C ILE A 4 14.12 5.49 18.29
N ASP A 5 14.29 6.29 19.36
CA ASP A 5 13.21 7.09 19.93
C ASP A 5 12.71 8.18 18.97
N GLU A 6 13.61 8.75 18.16
CA GLU A 6 13.26 9.71 17.11
C GLU A 6 12.45 9.06 15.99
N LEU A 7 12.87 7.89 15.50
CA LEU A 7 12.15 7.12 14.49
C LEU A 7 10.78 6.70 15.00
N TYR A 8 10.70 6.20 16.24
CA TYR A 8 9.44 5.80 16.86
C TYR A 8 8.46 6.97 16.96
N ARG A 9 8.95 8.14 17.42
CA ARG A 9 8.15 9.36 17.46
C ARG A 9 7.72 9.83 16.08
N TRP A 10 8.59 9.74 15.07
CA TRP A 10 8.28 10.11 13.71
C TRP A 10 7.18 9.24 13.10
N LEU A 11 7.21 7.92 13.34
CA LEU A 11 6.19 6.97 12.86
C LEU A 11 4.85 7.14 13.56
N LEU A 12 4.85 7.28 14.89
CA LEU A 12 3.63 7.26 15.69
C LEU A 12 3.01 8.64 15.94
N ARG A 13 3.74 9.72 15.65
CA ARG A 13 3.26 11.10 15.79
C ARG A 13 3.44 11.87 14.49
N PRO A 14 2.69 11.53 13.43
CA PRO A 14 2.76 12.24 12.17
C PRO A 14 2.30 13.68 12.32
N PRO A 15 2.77 14.63 11.48
CA PRO A 15 2.19 15.97 11.41
C PRO A 15 0.73 15.86 10.98
N THR A 16 -0.15 16.56 11.71
CA THR A 16 -1.61 16.46 11.54
C THR A 16 -2.25 17.78 11.07
N ASP A 17 -1.42 18.79 10.81
CA ASP A 17 -1.79 20.14 10.35
C ASP A 17 -1.88 20.26 8.82
N GLY A 18 -1.60 19.18 8.11
CA GLY A 18 -1.68 19.12 6.65
C GLY A 18 -3.06 19.42 6.07
N PRO A 19 -3.15 19.65 4.74
CA PRO A 19 -4.40 19.98 4.06
C PRO A 19 -5.51 18.95 4.30
N ALA A 20 -6.76 19.41 4.40
CA ALA A 20 -7.93 18.52 4.46
C ALA A 20 -8.04 17.63 3.22
N ALA A 21 -7.59 18.12 2.06
CA ALA A 21 -7.57 17.39 0.80
C ALA A 21 -6.74 16.09 0.84
N THR A 22 -5.83 15.91 1.81
CA THR A 22 -5.13 14.63 2.06
C THR A 22 -6.12 13.48 2.27
N LEU A 23 -7.34 13.76 2.70
CA LEU A 23 -8.41 12.76 2.77
C LEU A 23 -8.62 12.04 1.45
N LEU A 24 -8.58 12.75 0.31
CA LEU A 24 -8.78 12.14 -1.02
C LEU A 24 -7.72 11.08 -1.34
N LEU A 25 -6.47 11.35 -0.97
CA LEU A 25 -5.37 10.38 -1.14
C LEU A 25 -5.55 9.16 -0.23
N ARG A 26 -6.02 9.37 0.99
CA ARG A 26 -6.35 8.27 1.91
C ARG A 26 -7.52 7.43 1.42
N LEU A 27 -8.56 8.06 0.86
CA LEU A 27 -9.70 7.36 0.27
C LEU A 27 -9.27 6.53 -0.95
N MET A 28 -8.41 7.09 -1.81
CA MET A 28 -7.88 6.39 -2.97
C MET A 28 -7.02 5.19 -2.52
N ALA A 29 -5.96 5.42 -1.75
CA ALA A 29 -5.06 4.33 -1.37
C ALA A 29 -5.75 3.31 -0.46
N GLY A 30 -6.45 3.77 0.58
CA GLY A 30 -7.14 2.89 1.52
C GLY A 30 -8.24 2.06 0.87
N GLY A 31 -9.00 2.64 -0.06
CA GLY A 31 -10.04 1.94 -0.81
C GLY A 31 -9.47 0.86 -1.73
N VAL A 32 -8.38 1.16 -2.44
CA VAL A 32 -7.73 0.18 -3.32
C VAL A 32 -7.11 -0.95 -2.50
N PHE A 33 -6.31 -0.67 -1.46
CA PHE A 33 -5.73 -1.73 -0.63
C PHE A 33 -6.80 -2.59 0.02
N LEU A 34 -7.86 -1.99 0.56
CA LEU A 34 -8.97 -2.74 1.16
C LEU A 34 -9.61 -3.70 0.14
N SER A 35 -9.91 -3.23 -1.07
CA SER A 35 -10.51 -4.06 -2.11
C SER A 35 -9.57 -5.17 -2.58
N GLU A 36 -8.30 -4.87 -2.81
CA GLU A 36 -7.28 -5.85 -3.22
C GLU A 36 -7.05 -6.92 -2.14
N GLY A 37 -7.04 -6.52 -0.86
CA GLY A 37 -6.95 -7.45 0.26
C GLY A 37 -8.15 -8.41 0.31
N ILE A 38 -9.37 -7.90 0.15
CA ILE A 38 -10.58 -8.73 0.10
C ILE A 38 -10.52 -9.70 -1.08
N LEU A 39 -10.12 -9.23 -2.27
CA LEU A 39 -10.02 -10.06 -3.48
C LEU A 39 -9.06 -11.25 -3.29
N LYS A 40 -8.00 -11.11 -2.49
CA LYS A 40 -7.07 -12.22 -2.20
C LYS A 40 -7.69 -13.37 -1.42
N PHE A 41 -8.74 -13.11 -0.65
CA PHE A 41 -9.50 -14.15 0.07
C PHE A 41 -10.69 -14.69 -0.74
N VAL A 42 -11.28 -13.85 -1.58
CA VAL A 42 -12.47 -14.25 -2.38
C VAL A 42 -12.07 -15.05 -3.61
N TYR A 43 -10.95 -14.70 -4.27
CA TYR A 43 -10.53 -15.33 -5.52
C TYR A 43 -9.14 -15.96 -5.40
N ALA A 44 -9.06 -17.28 -5.52
CA ALA A 44 -7.80 -18.03 -5.42
C ALA A 44 -6.73 -17.56 -6.42
N ASN A 45 -7.11 -17.09 -7.60
CA ASN A 45 -6.21 -16.56 -8.63
C ASN A 45 -5.65 -15.17 -8.29
N GLN A 46 -6.23 -14.44 -7.35
CA GLN A 46 -5.70 -13.19 -6.80
C GLN A 46 -4.90 -13.42 -5.51
N GLY A 47 -5.27 -14.46 -4.74
CA GLY A 47 -4.60 -14.90 -3.51
C GLY A 47 -3.55 -15.97 -3.74
N VAL A 48 -3.73 -17.12 -3.11
CA VAL A 48 -2.74 -18.23 -3.07
C VAL A 48 -2.24 -18.60 -4.46
N GLY A 49 -3.14 -18.73 -5.44
CA GLY A 49 -2.77 -19.11 -6.81
C GLY A 49 -1.85 -18.08 -7.49
N ARG A 50 -2.00 -16.78 -7.21
CA ARG A 50 -1.10 -15.74 -7.73
C ARG A 50 0.30 -15.85 -7.11
N PHE A 51 0.39 -15.99 -5.79
CA PHE A 51 1.66 -16.11 -5.07
C PHE A 51 2.40 -17.41 -5.43
N THR A 52 1.66 -18.51 -5.68
CA THR A 52 2.25 -19.76 -6.19
C THR A 52 2.88 -19.57 -7.56
N LYS A 53 2.18 -18.94 -8.51
CA LYS A 53 2.69 -18.66 -9.85
C LYS A 53 3.92 -17.75 -9.83
N LEU A 54 3.96 -16.79 -8.93
CA LEU A 54 5.10 -15.87 -8.76
C LEU A 54 6.30 -16.51 -8.02
N GLY A 55 6.17 -17.75 -7.55
CA GLY A 55 7.25 -18.48 -6.87
C GLY A 55 7.55 -17.99 -5.45
N PHE A 56 6.60 -17.33 -4.77
CA PHE A 56 6.80 -16.91 -3.39
C PHE A 56 6.90 -18.11 -2.45
N PRO A 57 7.81 -18.08 -1.44
CA PRO A 57 7.86 -19.10 -0.41
C PRO A 57 6.55 -19.08 0.40
N TRP A 58 6.08 -20.30 0.81
CA TRP A 58 4.84 -20.48 1.58
C TRP A 58 3.66 -19.65 1.03
N PRO A 59 3.23 -19.87 -0.23
CA PRO A 59 2.31 -18.97 -0.94
C PRO A 59 0.98 -18.77 -0.20
N ALA A 60 0.48 -19.76 0.54
CA ALA A 60 -0.73 -19.60 1.33
C ALA A 60 -0.53 -18.64 2.51
N ALA A 61 0.56 -18.79 3.27
CA ALA A 61 0.86 -17.88 4.38
C ALA A 61 1.16 -16.47 3.90
N THR A 62 1.92 -16.32 2.80
CA THR A 62 2.25 -15.03 2.20
C THR A 62 0.99 -14.32 1.70
N ALA A 63 0.11 -15.03 0.98
CA ALA A 63 -1.15 -14.46 0.49
C ALA A 63 -2.07 -14.03 1.64
N THR A 64 -2.18 -14.83 2.70
CA THR A 64 -2.98 -14.50 3.88
C THR A 64 -2.40 -13.28 4.62
N PHE A 65 -1.08 -13.23 4.79
CA PHE A 65 -0.42 -12.09 5.43
C PHE A 65 -0.62 -10.79 4.64
N VAL A 66 -0.36 -10.81 3.32
CA VAL A 66 -0.50 -9.64 2.46
C VAL A 66 -1.97 -9.20 2.40
N GLY A 67 -2.91 -10.12 2.18
CA GLY A 67 -4.34 -9.80 2.15
C GLY A 67 -4.84 -9.23 3.50
N GLY A 68 -4.39 -9.78 4.62
CA GLY A 68 -4.69 -9.27 5.96
C GLY A 68 -4.09 -7.88 6.21
N LEU A 69 -2.85 -7.65 5.77
CA LEU A 69 -2.19 -6.35 5.82
C LEU A 69 -2.96 -5.30 4.99
N GLU A 70 -3.37 -5.65 3.78
CA GLU A 70 -4.13 -4.76 2.88
C GLU A 70 -5.51 -4.41 3.46
N ILE A 71 -6.24 -5.38 4.03
CA ILE A 71 -7.53 -5.11 4.67
C ILE A 71 -7.35 -4.21 5.89
N ALA A 72 -6.53 -4.61 6.85
CA ALA A 72 -6.33 -3.85 8.08
C ALA A 72 -5.72 -2.47 7.80
N GLY A 73 -4.68 -2.42 6.96
CA GLY A 73 -4.01 -1.19 6.59
C GLY A 73 -4.86 -0.26 5.75
N GLY A 74 -5.66 -0.81 4.82
CA GLY A 74 -6.64 -0.05 4.05
C GLY A 74 -7.66 0.66 4.95
N LEU A 75 -8.21 -0.04 5.93
CA LEU A 75 -9.11 0.54 6.93
C LEU A 75 -8.42 1.61 7.79
N LEU A 76 -7.17 1.39 8.19
CA LEU A 76 -6.39 2.39 8.94
C LEU A 76 -6.11 3.64 8.11
N LEU A 77 -5.80 3.51 6.81
CA LEU A 77 -5.63 4.66 5.90
C LEU A 77 -6.93 5.42 5.72
N LEU A 78 -8.06 4.73 5.51
CA LEU A 78 -9.39 5.36 5.39
C LEU A 78 -9.70 6.18 6.64
N ALA A 79 -9.48 5.62 7.82
CA ALA A 79 -9.69 6.30 9.09
C ALA A 79 -8.66 7.42 9.35
N GLY A 80 -7.48 7.35 8.74
CA GLY A 80 -6.34 8.21 9.03
C GLY A 80 -5.76 7.94 10.41
N LEU A 81 -5.63 6.68 10.76
CA LEU A 81 -5.08 6.21 12.02
C LEU A 81 -3.78 5.45 11.78
N CYS A 82 -2.74 5.76 12.56
CA CYS A 82 -1.40 5.19 12.42
C CYS A 82 -0.86 5.32 10.96
N THR A 83 -1.18 6.41 10.29
CA THR A 83 -1.02 6.58 8.84
C THR A 83 0.42 6.34 8.38
N ARG A 84 1.42 6.89 9.07
CA ARG A 84 2.83 6.66 8.72
C ARG A 84 3.28 5.23 8.96
N LEU A 85 2.82 4.64 10.06
CA LEU A 85 3.19 3.28 10.42
C LEU A 85 2.74 2.29 9.34
N ILE A 86 1.49 2.43 8.86
CA ILE A 86 0.95 1.53 7.82
C ILE A 86 1.45 1.87 6.42
N ALA A 87 1.83 3.11 6.15
CA ALA A 87 2.41 3.50 4.87
C ALA A 87 3.76 2.83 4.60
N VAL A 88 4.56 2.50 5.63
CA VAL A 88 5.84 1.80 5.46
C VAL A 88 5.67 0.44 4.79
N PRO A 89 4.90 -0.52 5.36
CA PRO A 89 4.71 -1.81 4.70
C PRO A 89 4.05 -1.69 3.33
N PHE A 90 3.17 -0.73 3.09
CA PHE A 90 2.57 -0.53 1.77
C PHE A 90 3.56 -0.02 0.72
N VAL A 91 4.50 0.85 1.08
CA VAL A 91 5.61 1.23 0.18
C VAL A 91 6.43 0.00 -0.19
N ILE A 92 6.78 -0.83 0.79
CA ILE A 92 7.55 -2.06 0.57
C ILE A 92 6.75 -3.01 -0.34
N GLU A 93 5.48 -3.22 -0.05
CA GLU A 93 4.57 -4.07 -0.83
C GLU A 93 4.50 -3.64 -2.29
N MET A 94 4.29 -2.34 -2.57
CA MET A 94 4.24 -1.82 -3.93
C MET A 94 5.56 -2.00 -4.68
N ILE A 95 6.70 -1.77 -4.03
CA ILE A 95 8.01 -2.02 -4.63
C ILE A 95 8.17 -3.51 -4.98
N VAL A 96 7.84 -4.41 -4.05
CA VAL A 96 7.91 -5.86 -4.27
C VAL A 96 6.96 -6.28 -5.40
N ALA A 97 5.71 -5.78 -5.42
CA ALA A 97 4.75 -6.06 -6.47
C ALA A 97 5.24 -5.64 -7.85
N ILE A 98 5.79 -4.43 -7.99
CA ILE A 98 6.37 -3.94 -9.24
C ILE A 98 7.55 -4.84 -9.68
N LEU A 99 8.49 -5.10 -8.79
CA LEU A 99 9.68 -5.88 -9.14
C LEU A 99 9.33 -7.32 -9.54
N THR A 100 8.42 -7.97 -8.82
CA THR A 100 8.08 -9.38 -9.07
C THR A 100 7.20 -9.59 -10.30
N THR A 101 6.39 -8.59 -10.67
CA THR A 101 5.44 -8.74 -11.78
C THR A 101 5.89 -8.03 -13.05
N LYS A 102 6.47 -6.83 -12.95
CA LYS A 102 6.74 -5.98 -14.13
C LYS A 102 8.08 -6.28 -14.78
N VAL A 103 9.09 -6.75 -14.03
CA VAL A 103 10.35 -7.20 -14.62
C VAL A 103 10.10 -8.40 -15.55
N ALA A 104 9.35 -9.40 -15.09
CA ALA A 104 8.99 -10.55 -15.90
C ALA A 104 8.11 -10.18 -17.11
N LEU A 105 7.21 -9.21 -16.96
CA LEU A 105 6.40 -8.67 -18.05
C LEU A 105 7.28 -7.97 -19.10
N TYR A 106 8.27 -7.19 -18.67
CA TYR A 106 9.22 -6.54 -19.57
C TYR A 106 10.00 -7.54 -20.42
N LEU A 107 10.46 -8.62 -19.79
CA LEU A 107 11.25 -9.68 -20.44
C LEU A 107 10.39 -10.67 -21.24
N GLY A 108 9.06 -10.61 -21.16
CA GLY A 108 8.16 -11.58 -21.77
C GLY A 108 8.16 -12.96 -21.11
N THR A 109 8.67 -13.06 -19.89
CA THR A 109 8.76 -14.31 -19.09
C THR A 109 7.75 -14.37 -17.94
N SER A 110 6.69 -13.55 -18.01
CA SER A 110 5.70 -13.45 -16.94
C SER A 110 5.01 -14.80 -16.67
N PRO A 111 5.00 -15.29 -15.43
CA PRO A 111 4.23 -16.48 -15.04
C PRO A 111 2.73 -16.18 -14.89
N LEU A 112 2.37 -14.91 -14.91
CA LEU A 112 0.99 -14.43 -14.89
C LEU A 112 0.45 -14.26 -16.32
N PRO A 113 -0.88 -14.27 -16.51
CA PRO A 113 -1.47 -13.97 -17.81
C PRO A 113 -0.99 -12.63 -18.35
N LEU A 114 -0.65 -12.61 -19.63
CA LEU A 114 -0.29 -11.37 -20.34
C LEU A 114 -1.53 -10.49 -20.53
N PRO A 115 -1.36 -9.17 -20.72
CA PRO A 115 -2.44 -8.27 -21.07
C PRO A 115 -3.25 -8.79 -22.28
N PRO A 116 -4.58 -8.65 -22.27
CA PRO A 116 -5.43 -9.19 -23.34
C PRO A 116 -5.24 -8.46 -24.68
N ALA A 117 -4.88 -7.17 -24.63
CA ALA A 117 -4.67 -6.33 -25.80
C ALA A 117 -3.19 -5.85 -25.87
N PRO A 118 -2.65 -5.52 -27.06
CA PRO A 118 -1.33 -4.91 -27.20
C PRO A 118 -1.25 -3.54 -26.48
N PRO A 119 -0.06 -3.16 -25.97
CA PRO A 119 1.19 -3.92 -25.94
C PRO A 119 1.18 -5.06 -24.91
N LYS A 120 1.66 -6.26 -25.28
CA LYS A 120 1.61 -7.44 -24.41
C LYS A 120 2.88 -7.67 -23.57
N VAL A 121 4.03 -7.20 -24.07
CA VAL A 121 5.35 -7.34 -23.42
C VAL A 121 6.21 -6.10 -23.69
N GLY A 122 7.32 -5.96 -22.96
CA GLY A 122 8.29 -4.90 -23.13
C GLY A 122 7.90 -3.58 -22.45
N PHE A 123 8.62 -2.52 -22.80
CA PHE A 123 8.54 -1.22 -22.12
C PHE A 123 7.11 -0.66 -22.03
N TRP A 124 6.39 -0.61 -23.16
CA TRP A 124 5.04 -0.02 -23.18
C TRP A 124 4.00 -0.85 -22.44
N ALA A 125 4.14 -2.18 -22.44
CA ALA A 125 3.29 -3.04 -21.61
C ALA A 125 3.51 -2.77 -20.12
N VAL A 126 4.77 -2.66 -19.69
CA VAL A 126 5.11 -2.32 -18.32
C VAL A 126 4.56 -0.95 -17.94
N MET A 127 4.76 0.09 -18.75
CA MET A 127 4.24 1.43 -18.47
C MET A 127 2.72 1.44 -18.32
N HIS A 128 2.02 0.70 -19.17
CA HIS A 128 0.56 0.59 -19.14
C HIS A 128 0.09 -0.17 -17.89
N GLU A 129 0.71 -1.31 -17.58
CA GLU A 129 0.32 -2.17 -16.46
C GLU A 129 0.80 -1.68 -15.09
N THR A 130 1.74 -0.74 -15.03
CA THR A 130 2.29 -0.21 -13.76
C THR A 130 1.53 1.05 -13.28
N ARG A 131 0.64 1.61 -14.08
CA ARG A 131 -0.01 2.90 -13.76
C ARG A 131 -0.72 2.94 -12.40
N SER A 132 -1.41 1.86 -12.02
CA SER A 132 -2.06 1.73 -10.72
C SER A 132 -1.04 1.55 -9.60
N ASP A 133 -0.01 0.73 -9.82
CA ASP A 133 1.05 0.50 -8.84
C ASP A 133 1.82 1.79 -8.56
N TRP A 134 2.11 2.60 -9.60
CA TRP A 134 2.71 3.93 -9.45
C TRP A 134 1.83 4.88 -8.66
N ALA A 135 0.54 4.94 -8.98
CA ALA A 135 -0.40 5.78 -8.27
C ALA A 135 -0.45 5.41 -6.78
N GLN A 136 -0.50 4.12 -6.46
CA GLN A 136 -0.48 3.63 -5.08
C GLN A 136 0.84 3.94 -4.38
N LEU A 137 1.97 3.61 -5.01
CA LEU A 137 3.31 3.85 -4.44
C LEU A 137 3.53 5.33 -4.11
N LEU A 138 3.21 6.22 -5.05
CA LEU A 138 3.37 7.67 -4.85
C LEU A 138 2.40 8.20 -3.79
N THR A 139 1.18 7.68 -3.74
CA THR A 139 0.19 8.09 -2.75
C THR A 139 0.59 7.65 -1.33
N VAL A 140 0.98 6.40 -1.14
CA VAL A 140 1.45 5.95 0.19
C VAL A 140 2.78 6.60 0.56
N GLY A 141 3.66 6.87 -0.41
CA GLY A 141 4.87 7.65 -0.21
C GLY A 141 4.58 9.08 0.25
N PHE A 142 3.60 9.74 -0.36
CA PHE A 142 3.12 11.04 0.10
C PHE A 142 2.58 10.98 1.54
N LEU A 143 1.74 10.00 1.85
CA LEU A 143 1.16 9.83 3.19
C LEU A 143 2.23 9.53 4.24
N LEU A 144 3.28 8.78 3.86
CA LEU A 144 4.44 8.51 4.71
C LEU A 144 5.18 9.81 5.07
N LEU A 145 5.38 10.71 4.12
CA LEU A 145 6.12 11.95 4.30
C LEU A 145 5.26 13.05 4.93
N ALA A 146 4.10 13.32 4.34
CA ALA A 146 3.21 14.42 4.71
C ALA A 146 2.32 14.11 5.92
N GLY A 147 2.06 12.82 6.21
CA GLY A 147 1.11 12.41 7.25
C GLY A 147 -0.35 12.42 6.79
N PRO A 148 -1.31 12.21 7.73
CA PRO A 148 -2.71 11.97 7.41
C PRO A 148 -3.55 13.20 7.06
N GLY A 149 -3.04 14.40 7.34
CA GLY A 149 -3.80 15.65 7.24
C GLY A 149 -4.79 15.86 8.39
N ARG A 150 -5.39 17.07 8.43
CA ARG A 150 -6.23 17.50 9.56
C ARG A 150 -7.56 16.73 9.73
N TRP A 151 -8.10 16.14 8.66
CA TRP A 151 -9.32 15.31 8.72
C TRP A 151 -8.99 13.84 8.92
N SER A 152 -8.36 13.50 10.06
CA SER A 152 -7.90 12.15 10.40
C SER A 152 -8.12 11.83 11.88
N LEU A 153 -8.15 10.56 12.23
CA LEU A 153 -8.18 10.15 13.63
C LEU A 153 -6.87 10.50 14.34
N ASP A 154 -5.73 10.41 13.69
CA ASP A 154 -4.44 10.84 14.23
C ASP A 154 -4.49 12.33 14.67
N ALA A 155 -5.15 13.20 13.87
CA ALA A 155 -5.32 14.62 14.22
C ALA A 155 -6.22 14.82 15.44
N ARG A 156 -7.33 14.08 15.54
CA ARG A 156 -8.25 14.15 16.70
C ARG A 156 -7.56 13.70 17.97
N LEU A 157 -6.84 12.57 17.93
CA LEU A 157 -6.12 12.05 19.09
C LEU A 157 -5.01 13.01 19.53
N SER A 158 -4.28 13.61 18.59
CA SER A 158 -3.24 14.61 18.89
C SER A 158 -3.82 15.87 19.55
N ALA A 159 -5.00 16.33 19.12
CA ALA A 159 -5.68 17.49 19.70
C ALA A 159 -6.19 17.20 21.13
N SER A 160 -6.74 16.00 21.35
CA SER A 160 -7.20 15.58 22.69
C SER A 160 -6.05 15.49 23.68
N ALA A 161 -4.90 14.95 23.28
CA ALA A 161 -3.71 14.86 24.12
C ALA A 161 -3.12 16.22 24.53
N LYS A 162 -3.33 17.28 23.70
CA LYS A 162 -2.92 18.65 24.02
C LYS A 162 -3.86 19.36 24.97
N ARG A 163 -5.15 19.00 25.01
CA ARG A 163 -6.15 19.60 25.91
C ARG A 163 -6.13 19.04 27.31
N GLY A 164 -5.60 17.86 27.51
CA GLY A 164 -5.50 17.19 28.81
C GLY A 164 -4.21 17.48 29.59
N ARG A 165 -3.36 18.38 29.08
CA ARG A 165 -2.15 18.87 29.75
C ARG A 165 -2.29 20.32 30.15
#